data_2e56d4e75b7de9ae4f1928c6e6f2a85c
#
_entry.id   2e56d4e75b7de9ae4f1928c6e6f2a85c
#
_cell.length_a   1.000
_cell.length_b   1.000
_cell.length_c   1.000
_cell.angle_alpha   90.00
_cell.angle_beta   90.00
_cell.angle_gamma   90.00
#
_symmetry.space_group_name_H-M   'P 1'
#
loop_
_entity.id
_entity.type
_entity.pdbx_description
1 polymer ?
#
loop_
_entity_poly.entity_id
_entity_poly.type
_entity_poly.pdbx_seq_one_letter_code
_entity_poly.pdbx_strand_id
1 'polypeptide(L)'
;MDNQSGIVMYSTQWCGDCVRSKKVFDKLNIKFTEIDIDFDKDAYEIAKKLQNQNPRIPTIVFEDGSYLVEPSDVELIDKLNSL
;
A
#
# COMPACT_ATOMS: atom_id res chain seq x y z
N MET A 1 -23.83 -0.68 -2.74
CA MET A 1 -22.73 -1.63 -2.77
C MET A 1 -21.39 -0.95 -2.82
N ASP A 2 -20.57 -1.32 -1.94
CA ASP A 2 -19.26 -0.76 -1.82
C ASP A 2 -18.34 -1.36 -2.89
N ASN A 3 -17.67 -0.50 -3.66
CA ASN A 3 -16.74 -0.92 -4.70
C ASN A 3 -15.30 -0.87 -4.24
N GLN A 4 -15.08 -0.68 -2.95
CA GLN A 4 -13.73 -0.63 -2.43
C GLN A 4 -13.09 -2.01 -2.48
N SER A 5 -11.87 -2.06 -2.99
CA SER A 5 -11.03 -3.22 -2.78
C SER A 5 -10.56 -3.20 -1.34
N GLY A 6 -10.22 -4.34 -0.77
CA GLY A 6 -9.64 -4.39 0.56
C GLY A 6 -8.17 -4.02 0.60
N ILE A 7 -7.66 -3.33 -0.41
CA ILE A 7 -6.25 -2.97 -0.50
C ILE A 7 -6.00 -1.70 0.33
N VAL A 8 -4.98 -1.75 1.18
CA VAL A 8 -4.58 -0.61 2.01
C VAL A 8 -3.13 -0.28 1.73
N MET A 9 -2.83 0.99 1.47
CA MET A 9 -1.46 1.45 1.28
C MET A 9 -1.08 2.39 2.42
N TYR A 10 -0.07 1.99 3.16
CA TYR A 10 0.53 2.83 4.20
C TYR A 10 1.61 3.69 3.56
N SER A 11 1.49 5.00 3.75
CA SER A 11 2.32 5.97 3.04
C SER A 11 2.67 7.16 3.91
N THR A 12 3.42 8.10 3.34
CA THR A 12 3.62 9.44 3.91
C THR A 12 3.52 10.45 2.78
N GLN A 13 3.38 11.72 3.13
CA GLN A 13 3.23 12.78 2.14
C GLN A 13 4.53 13.06 1.35
N TRP A 14 5.67 12.70 1.93
CA TRP A 14 6.97 12.97 1.32
C TRP A 14 7.54 11.79 0.52
N CYS A 15 6.80 10.74 0.36
CA CYS A 15 7.28 9.48 -0.22
C CYS A 15 7.10 9.47 -1.74
N GLY A 16 8.21 9.56 -2.48
CA GLY A 16 8.18 9.47 -3.94
C GLY A 16 7.74 8.11 -4.45
N ASP A 17 8.15 7.03 -3.78
CA ASP A 17 7.76 5.68 -4.16
C ASP A 17 6.27 5.46 -3.96
N CYS A 18 5.68 6.12 -2.96
CA CYS A 18 4.23 6.07 -2.75
C CYS A 18 3.49 6.72 -3.91
N VAL A 19 3.98 7.85 -4.40
CA VAL A 19 3.40 8.53 -5.56
C VAL A 19 3.43 7.62 -6.78
N ARG A 20 4.56 6.94 -6.98
CA ARG A 20 4.71 6.02 -8.11
C ARG A 20 3.73 4.86 -8.04
N SER A 21 3.56 4.27 -6.85
CA SER A 21 2.61 3.18 -6.65
C SER A 21 1.17 3.65 -6.89
N LYS A 22 0.83 4.87 -6.44
CA LYS A 22 -0.50 5.42 -6.69
C LYS A 22 -0.79 5.56 -8.18
N LYS A 23 0.21 5.93 -8.97
CA LYS A 23 0.05 6.01 -10.42
C LYS A 23 -0.28 4.65 -11.04
N VAL A 24 0.29 3.57 -10.50
CA VAL A 24 -0.04 2.22 -10.97
C VAL A 24 -1.50 1.90 -10.68
N PHE A 25 -1.98 2.19 -9.47
CA PHE A 25 -3.38 1.98 -9.13
C PHE A 25 -4.30 2.77 -10.07
N ASP A 26 -3.97 4.03 -10.33
CA ASP A 26 -4.76 4.88 -11.22
C ASP A 26 -4.78 4.31 -12.63
N LYS A 27 -3.64 3.91 -13.14
CA LYS A 27 -3.50 3.38 -14.50
C LYS A 27 -4.33 2.11 -14.68
N LEU A 28 -4.38 1.26 -13.66
CA LEU A 28 -5.14 0.02 -13.70
C LEU A 28 -6.57 0.19 -13.24
N ASN A 29 -6.94 1.40 -12.84
CA ASN A 29 -8.28 1.74 -12.36
C ASN A 29 -8.68 0.88 -11.16
N ILE A 30 -7.75 0.68 -10.24
CA ILE A 30 -7.96 -0.12 -9.03
C ILE A 30 -8.05 0.81 -7.83
N LYS A 31 -9.09 0.66 -7.02
CA LYS A 31 -9.28 1.46 -5.83
C LYS A 31 -8.52 0.88 -4.66
N PHE A 32 -8.08 1.76 -3.77
CA PHE A 32 -7.37 1.39 -2.56
C PHE A 32 -7.60 2.46 -1.51
N THR A 33 -7.31 2.11 -0.26
CA THR A 33 -7.36 3.06 0.85
C THR A 33 -5.94 3.46 1.20
N GLU A 34 -5.67 4.75 1.20
CA GLU A 34 -4.36 5.28 1.60
C GLU A 34 -4.42 5.78 3.03
N ILE A 35 -3.46 5.37 3.86
CA ILE A 35 -3.36 5.81 5.25
C ILE A 35 -1.98 6.39 5.48
N ASP A 36 -1.94 7.63 5.93
CA ASP A 36 -0.69 8.32 6.22
C ASP A 36 -0.21 7.96 7.61
N ILE A 37 0.90 7.25 7.69
CA ILE A 37 1.41 6.75 8.98
C ILE A 37 2.08 7.83 9.82
N ASP A 38 2.35 9.00 9.25
CA ASP A 38 2.84 10.14 10.05
C ASP A 38 1.73 10.73 10.91
N PHE A 39 0.48 10.54 10.52
CA PHE A 39 -0.67 11.11 11.21
C PHE A 39 -1.59 10.08 11.83
N ASP A 40 -1.30 8.80 11.68
CA ASP A 40 -2.12 7.71 12.22
C ASP A 40 -1.22 6.74 12.97
N LYS A 41 -1.23 6.84 14.29
CA LYS A 41 -0.38 6.01 15.15
C LYS A 41 -0.70 4.53 15.05
N ASP A 42 -1.99 4.21 14.95
CA ASP A 42 -2.40 2.81 14.88
C ASP A 42 -1.92 2.19 13.57
N ALA A 43 -2.03 2.94 12.49
CA ALA A 43 -1.54 2.49 11.19
C ALA A 43 -0.02 2.30 11.20
N TYR A 44 0.70 3.22 11.85
CA TYR A 44 2.14 3.07 12.00
C TYR A 44 2.49 1.77 12.71
N GLU A 45 1.79 1.46 13.81
CA GLU A 45 2.06 0.24 14.57
C GLU A 45 1.73 -1.02 13.78
N ILE A 46 0.67 -0.98 12.96
CA ILE A 46 0.32 -2.11 12.10
C ILE A 46 1.43 -2.36 11.08
N ALA A 47 1.88 -1.31 10.40
CA ALA A 47 2.94 -1.42 9.41
C ALA A 47 4.25 -1.91 10.05
N LYS A 48 4.55 -1.42 11.24
CA LYS A 48 5.72 -1.83 12.00
C LYS A 48 5.68 -3.30 12.34
N LYS A 49 4.53 -3.80 12.79
CA LYS A 49 4.37 -5.21 13.14
C LYS A 49 4.52 -6.11 11.93
N LEU A 50 3.96 -5.73 10.80
CA LEU A 50 4.06 -6.50 9.58
C LEU A 50 5.52 -6.72 9.18
N GLN A 51 6.34 -5.69 9.34
CA GLN A 51 7.73 -5.71 8.89
C GLN A 51 8.71 -6.09 10.00
N ASN A 52 8.24 -6.13 11.25
CA ASN A 52 9.06 -6.38 12.42
C ASN A 52 10.25 -5.42 12.52
N GLN A 53 10.01 -4.17 12.14
CA GLN A 53 11.02 -3.11 12.16
C GLN A 53 10.31 -1.77 11.91
N ASN A 54 11.05 -0.67 11.95
CA ASN A 54 10.50 0.62 11.55
C ASN A 54 9.94 0.49 10.13
N PRO A 55 8.70 0.90 9.92
CA PRO A 55 8.05 0.61 8.64
C PRO A 55 8.69 1.35 7.48
N ARG A 56 8.91 0.62 6.40
CA ARG A 56 9.30 1.17 5.11
C ARG A 56 8.04 1.39 4.30
N ILE A 57 8.03 2.42 3.49
CA ILE A 57 6.86 2.82 2.72
C ILE A 57 7.20 2.97 1.24
N PRO A 58 6.24 2.72 0.34
CA PRO A 58 4.87 2.27 0.66
C PRO A 58 4.83 0.82 1.14
N THR A 59 3.93 0.53 2.07
CA THR A 59 3.57 -0.84 2.42
C THR A 59 2.15 -1.05 1.95
N ILE A 60 1.95 -2.01 1.07
CA ILE A 60 0.65 -2.25 0.44
C ILE A 60 0.15 -3.62 0.89
N VAL A 61 -0.98 -3.63 1.57
CA VAL A 61 -1.57 -4.85 2.13
C VAL A 61 -2.81 -5.22 1.32
N PHE A 62 -2.90 -6.48 0.95
CA PHE A 62 -3.98 -7.00 0.12
C PHE A 62 -5.01 -7.76 0.96
N GLU A 63 -6.17 -8.04 0.39
CA GLU A 63 -7.28 -8.65 1.14
C GLU A 63 -6.92 -10.00 1.73
N ASP A 64 -6.05 -10.75 1.09
CA ASP A 64 -5.63 -12.07 1.56
C ASP A 64 -4.60 -12.01 2.68
N GLY A 65 -4.24 -10.81 3.13
CA GLY A 65 -3.24 -10.62 4.17
C GLY A 65 -1.80 -10.54 3.68
N SER A 66 -1.57 -10.79 2.40
CA SER A 66 -0.24 -10.60 1.83
C SER A 66 0.07 -9.12 1.69
N TYR A 67 1.34 -8.79 1.57
CA TYR A 67 1.73 -7.40 1.44
C TYR A 67 3.02 -7.26 0.64
N LEU A 68 3.22 -6.06 0.09
CA LEU A 68 4.46 -5.67 -0.60
C LEU A 68 5.04 -4.45 0.08
N VAL A 69 6.36 -4.38 0.16
CA VAL A 69 7.08 -3.24 0.72
C VAL A 69 7.96 -2.65 -0.37
N GLU A 70 7.76 -1.36 -0.65
CA GLU A 70 8.51 -0.64 -1.68
C GLU A 70 8.55 -1.39 -3.01
N PRO A 71 7.40 -1.87 -3.52
CA PRO A 71 7.43 -2.66 -4.75
C PRO A 71 7.82 -1.82 -5.95
N SER A 72 8.47 -2.45 -6.92
CA SER A 72 8.62 -1.86 -8.24
C SER A 72 7.27 -1.84 -8.94
N ASP A 73 7.16 -1.06 -10.02
CA ASP A 73 5.93 -1.04 -10.80
C ASP A 73 5.58 -2.44 -11.31
N VAL A 74 6.58 -3.17 -11.79
CA VAL A 74 6.36 -4.53 -12.29
C VAL A 74 5.84 -5.46 -11.20
N GLU A 75 6.45 -5.42 -10.03
CA GLU A 75 6.00 -6.24 -8.90
C GLU A 75 4.56 -5.93 -8.51
N LEU A 76 4.23 -4.64 -8.45
CA LEU A 76 2.88 -4.23 -8.07
C LEU A 76 1.87 -4.64 -9.14
N ILE A 77 2.18 -4.41 -10.41
CA ILE A 77 1.30 -4.78 -11.52
C ILE A 77 1.06 -6.29 -11.52
N ASP A 78 2.12 -7.09 -11.35
CA ASP A 78 1.99 -8.54 -11.32
C ASP A 78 1.09 -8.98 -10.17
N LYS A 79 1.26 -8.39 -8.99
CA LYS A 79 0.44 -8.72 -7.83
C LYS A 79 -1.03 -8.38 -8.08
N LEU A 80 -1.28 -7.19 -8.62
CA LEU A 80 -2.65 -6.74 -8.88
C LEU A 80 -3.33 -7.61 -9.94
N ASN A 81 -2.59 -8.06 -10.93
CA ASN A 81 -3.13 -8.93 -11.98
C ASN A 81 -3.42 -10.35 -11.47
N SER A 82 -2.84 -10.74 -10.36
CA SER A 82 -3.03 -12.07 -9.79
C SER A 82 -4.17 -12.13 -8.77
N LEU A 83 -4.77 -11.01 -8.45
CA LEU A 83 -5.86 -10.95 -7.46
C LEU A 83 -7.18 -11.47 -8.00
#